data_c4a3be9e49ac22276b26044896b7dd5a
#
_entry.id   c4a3be9e49ac22276b26044896b7dd5a
#
_cell.length_a   1.000
_cell.length_b   1.000
_cell.length_c   1.000
_cell.angle_alpha   90.00
_cell.angle_beta   90.00
_cell.angle_gamma   90.00
#
_symmetry.space_group_name_H-M   'P 1'
#
loop_
_entity.id
_entity.type
_entity.pdbx_description
1 polymer ?
#
loop_
_entity_poly.entity_id
_entity_poly.type
_entity_poly.pdbx_seq_one_letter_code
_entity_poly.pdbx_strand_id
1 'polypeptide(L)'
;LWDSLDEKAIAGFRDNGGVLIGKTMAFKTGIAPGGTITLTTARGKATAFGTLPTRRSFKVAGVFDVGMHEYDTSFIFMPLDVAGDFLGLPASVSGLEIYVDDPQNIAFYRTAIAGTLEKNLRAFDWLDRNKSFLNALAVERNVMFLILTLIILVAAFNIVSSMIMLVRSKN
;
A
#
# COMPACT_ATOMS: atom_id res chain seq x y z
N LEU A 1 8.21 -5.31 10.50
CA LEU A 1 9.21 -5.83 9.57
C LEU A 1 10.40 -6.44 10.30
N TRP A 2 11.08 -5.64 11.14
CA TRP A 2 12.30 -6.08 11.84
C TRP A 2 12.07 -7.19 12.85
N ASP A 3 10.90 -7.25 13.47
CA ASP A 3 10.50 -8.27 14.44
C ASP A 3 10.37 -9.68 13.84
N SER A 4 10.20 -9.76 12.51
CA SER A 4 10.10 -11.03 11.78
C SER A 4 11.43 -11.56 11.26
N LEU A 5 12.53 -10.83 11.48
CA LEU A 5 13.86 -11.16 10.97
C LEU A 5 14.80 -11.60 12.09
N ASP A 6 15.62 -12.60 11.78
CA ASP A 6 16.71 -13.03 12.66
C ASP A 6 17.91 -12.06 12.59
N GLU A 7 18.75 -12.08 13.61
CA GLU A 7 19.97 -11.23 13.71
C GLU A 7 20.89 -11.40 12.50
N LYS A 8 20.95 -12.62 11.96
CA LYS A 8 21.80 -12.95 10.83
C LYS A 8 21.29 -12.32 9.52
N ALA A 9 19.98 -12.25 9.35
CA ALA A 9 19.36 -11.54 8.22
C ALA A 9 19.62 -10.03 8.32
N ILE A 10 19.50 -9.45 9.52
CA ILE A 10 19.74 -8.03 9.77
C ILE A 10 21.20 -7.67 9.48
N ALA A 11 22.15 -8.47 9.95
CA ALA A 11 23.57 -8.28 9.67
C ALA A 11 23.87 -8.43 8.17
N GLY A 12 23.33 -9.47 7.51
CA GLY A 12 23.47 -9.66 6.07
C GLY A 12 22.91 -8.51 5.23
N PHE A 13 21.83 -7.89 5.71
CA PHE A 13 21.24 -6.70 5.08
C PHE A 13 22.12 -5.46 5.27
N ARG A 14 22.58 -5.18 6.50
CA ARG A 14 23.32 -3.95 6.82
C ARG A 14 24.76 -3.97 6.31
N ASP A 15 25.47 -5.05 6.54
CA ASP A 15 26.92 -5.10 6.37
C ASP A 15 27.35 -5.64 4.99
N ASN A 16 26.52 -6.50 4.38
CA ASN A 16 26.88 -7.19 3.15
C ASN A 16 26.05 -6.76 1.92
N GLY A 17 25.24 -5.72 2.04
CA GLY A 17 24.40 -5.23 0.93
C GLY A 17 23.40 -6.26 0.42
N GLY A 18 23.02 -7.23 1.26
CA GLY A 18 22.01 -8.23 0.95
C GLY A 18 20.61 -7.62 0.85
N VAL A 19 19.71 -8.33 0.22
CA VAL A 19 18.31 -7.89 0.08
C VAL A 19 17.38 -8.75 0.93
N LEU A 20 16.25 -8.15 1.35
CA LEU A 20 15.17 -8.87 2.00
C LEU A 20 14.03 -9.03 1.00
N ILE A 21 13.47 -10.24 0.90
CA ILE A 21 12.34 -10.55 0.05
C ILE A 21 11.14 -10.99 0.89
N GLY A 22 9.92 -10.75 0.41
CA GLY A 22 8.73 -11.17 1.12
C GLY A 22 8.52 -12.69 1.07
N LYS A 23 7.85 -13.24 2.06
CA LYS A 23 7.58 -14.67 2.22
C LYS A 23 6.87 -15.29 1.02
N THR A 24 5.87 -14.60 0.48
CA THR A 24 5.14 -15.08 -0.70
C THR A 24 6.02 -15.07 -1.95
N MET A 25 6.89 -14.07 -2.08
CA MET A 25 7.88 -14.01 -3.17
C MET A 25 8.89 -15.15 -3.05
N ALA A 26 9.45 -15.37 -1.85
CA ALA A 26 10.37 -16.48 -1.58
C ALA A 26 9.76 -17.84 -1.95
N PHE A 27 8.50 -18.06 -1.54
CA PHE A 27 7.77 -19.28 -1.87
C PHE A 27 7.56 -19.46 -3.39
N LYS A 28 7.12 -18.41 -4.10
CA LYS A 28 6.87 -18.46 -5.54
C LYS A 28 8.14 -18.66 -6.38
N THR A 29 9.24 -18.09 -5.92
CA THR A 29 10.53 -18.18 -6.65
C THR A 29 11.40 -19.36 -6.22
N GLY A 30 11.07 -20.00 -5.10
CA GLY A 30 11.87 -21.07 -4.50
C GLY A 30 13.21 -20.57 -3.91
N ILE A 31 13.35 -19.26 -3.67
CA ILE A 31 14.60 -18.69 -3.15
C ILE A 31 14.55 -18.65 -1.63
N ALA A 32 15.50 -19.28 -0.97
CA ALA A 32 15.68 -19.24 0.48
C ALA A 32 16.72 -18.20 0.90
N PRO A 33 16.80 -17.84 2.20
CA PRO A 33 17.89 -17.03 2.74
C PRO A 33 19.26 -17.63 2.37
N GLY A 34 20.19 -16.79 1.94
CA GLY A 34 21.47 -17.20 1.39
C GLY A 34 21.47 -17.45 -0.12
N GLY A 35 20.30 -17.61 -0.74
CA GLY A 35 20.14 -17.71 -2.19
C GLY A 35 20.41 -16.39 -2.92
N THR A 36 20.23 -16.39 -4.24
CA THR A 36 20.48 -15.22 -5.09
C THR A 36 19.24 -14.87 -5.89
N ILE A 37 18.86 -13.60 -5.90
CA ILE A 37 17.80 -13.06 -6.75
C ILE A 37 18.41 -12.10 -7.78
N THR A 38 17.95 -12.18 -9.03
CA THR A 38 18.39 -11.27 -10.09
C THR A 38 17.30 -10.26 -10.38
N LEU A 39 17.62 -8.99 -10.17
CA LEU A 39 16.73 -7.87 -10.44
C LEU A 39 17.10 -7.20 -11.75
N THR A 40 16.08 -6.69 -12.44
CA THR A 40 16.24 -5.95 -13.70
C THR A 40 15.50 -4.62 -13.57
N THR A 41 16.18 -3.52 -13.84
CA THR A 41 15.55 -2.20 -13.88
C THR A 41 15.41 -1.70 -15.31
N ALA A 42 14.28 -1.05 -15.61
CA ALA A 42 14.08 -0.40 -16.90
C ALA A 42 14.97 0.86 -17.05
N ARG A 43 15.41 1.46 -15.95
CA ARG A 43 16.40 2.54 -15.94
C ARG A 43 17.80 1.93 -16.07
N GLY A 44 18.34 1.94 -17.25
CA GLY A 44 19.68 1.42 -17.54
C GLY A 44 20.61 2.52 -18.05
N LYS A 45 21.80 2.14 -18.47
CA LYS A 45 22.77 3.05 -19.10
C LYS A 45 22.25 3.47 -20.48
N ALA A 46 22.22 4.78 -20.72
CA ALA A 46 21.94 5.31 -22.05
C ALA A 46 23.10 4.93 -22.99
N THR A 47 22.78 4.32 -24.10
CA THR A 47 23.72 3.94 -25.15
C THR A 47 23.32 4.60 -26.47
N ALA A 48 24.20 4.59 -27.45
CA ALA A 48 23.91 5.10 -28.79
C ALA A 48 22.71 4.41 -29.48
N PHE A 49 22.33 3.22 -29.01
CA PHE A 49 21.22 2.42 -29.54
C PHE A 49 19.99 2.40 -28.62
N GLY A 50 19.93 3.26 -27.59
CA GLY A 50 18.84 3.31 -26.59
C GLY A 50 19.29 2.96 -25.19
N THR A 51 18.33 2.83 -24.28
CA THR A 51 18.59 2.51 -22.87
C THR A 51 18.59 0.99 -22.68
N LEU A 52 19.73 0.44 -22.25
CA LEU A 52 19.84 -0.98 -21.90
C LEU A 52 19.43 -1.21 -20.45
N PRO A 53 18.52 -2.17 -20.17
CA PRO A 53 18.16 -2.54 -18.81
C PRO A 53 19.39 -2.99 -18.01
N THR A 54 19.52 -2.48 -16.79
CA THR A 54 20.57 -2.96 -15.89
C THR A 54 20.06 -4.21 -15.16
N ARG A 55 20.86 -5.29 -15.21
CA ARG A 55 20.61 -6.53 -14.46
C ARG A 55 21.69 -6.71 -13.41
N ARG A 56 21.29 -7.01 -12.19
CA ARG A 56 22.21 -7.25 -11.07
C ARG A 56 21.66 -8.36 -10.18
N SER A 57 22.55 -9.23 -9.73
CA SER A 57 22.21 -10.30 -8.79
C SER A 57 22.55 -9.87 -7.37
N PHE A 58 21.63 -10.13 -6.46
CA PHE A 58 21.74 -9.78 -5.03
C PHE A 58 21.59 -11.04 -4.20
N LYS A 59 22.34 -11.11 -3.10
CA LYS A 59 22.20 -12.20 -2.15
C LYS A 59 20.99 -11.92 -1.24
N VAL A 60 20.13 -12.91 -1.05
CA VAL A 60 18.99 -12.80 -0.15
C VAL A 60 19.48 -12.97 1.29
N ALA A 61 19.48 -11.90 2.06
CA ALA A 61 19.87 -11.90 3.46
C ALA A 61 18.80 -12.53 4.35
N GLY A 62 17.53 -12.30 4.06
CA GLY A 62 16.42 -12.82 4.84
C GLY A 62 15.09 -12.73 4.09
N VAL A 63 14.08 -13.34 4.71
CA VAL A 63 12.69 -13.34 4.24
C VAL A 63 11.83 -12.68 5.29
N PHE A 64 11.07 -11.68 4.92
CA PHE A 64 10.14 -10.98 5.82
C PHE A 64 8.70 -11.45 5.60
N ASP A 65 7.90 -11.33 6.66
CA ASP A 65 6.47 -11.60 6.66
C ASP A 65 5.77 -10.47 7.44
N VAL A 66 5.07 -9.58 6.73
CA VAL A 66 4.31 -8.49 7.35
C VAL A 66 2.82 -8.77 7.40
N GLY A 67 2.39 -9.94 6.90
CA GLY A 67 0.99 -10.36 6.88
C GLY A 67 0.13 -9.62 5.83
N MET A 68 0.74 -8.82 4.96
CA MET A 68 0.07 -8.15 3.83
C MET A 68 0.53 -8.79 2.52
N HIS A 69 -0.39 -9.47 1.85
CA HIS A 69 -0.10 -10.23 0.63
C HIS A 69 0.61 -9.40 -0.45
N GLU A 70 0.24 -8.15 -0.61
CA GLU A 70 0.85 -7.26 -1.60
C GLU A 70 2.32 -6.98 -1.29
N TYR A 71 2.64 -6.68 -0.03
CA TYR A 71 4.01 -6.46 0.43
C TYR A 71 4.83 -7.75 0.35
N ASP A 72 4.29 -8.85 0.84
CA ASP A 72 4.99 -10.14 0.87
C ASP A 72 5.21 -10.74 -0.53
N THR A 73 4.46 -10.23 -1.54
CA THR A 73 4.59 -10.70 -2.93
C THR A 73 5.48 -9.81 -3.80
N SER A 74 5.49 -8.48 -3.57
CA SER A 74 5.98 -7.51 -4.55
C SER A 74 7.14 -6.66 -4.07
N PHE A 75 7.35 -6.56 -2.75
CA PHE A 75 8.37 -5.68 -2.21
C PHE A 75 9.69 -6.40 -1.97
N ILE A 76 10.77 -5.70 -2.27
CA ILE A 76 12.14 -6.09 -1.96
C ILE A 76 12.78 -4.93 -1.23
N PHE A 77 13.28 -5.17 -0.02
CA PHE A 77 14.04 -4.17 0.71
C PHE A 77 15.52 -4.35 0.44
N MET A 78 16.22 -3.27 0.22
CA MET A 78 17.67 -3.25 0.05
C MET A 78 18.26 -2.00 0.73
N PRO A 79 19.52 -2.00 1.15
CA PRO A 79 20.18 -0.83 1.69
C PRO A 79 20.12 0.34 0.69
N LEU A 80 19.99 1.56 1.21
CA LEU A 80 19.72 2.75 0.38
C LEU A 80 20.83 3.04 -0.63
N ASP A 81 22.09 2.87 -0.23
CA ASP A 81 23.26 3.01 -1.09
C ASP A 81 23.26 1.98 -2.24
N VAL A 82 22.97 0.72 -1.92
CA VAL A 82 22.86 -0.38 -2.88
C VAL A 82 21.72 -0.13 -3.87
N ALA A 83 20.58 0.37 -3.37
CA ALA A 83 19.43 0.75 -4.20
C ALA A 83 19.76 1.92 -5.12
N GLY A 84 20.41 2.96 -4.60
CA GLY A 84 20.84 4.11 -5.37
C GLY A 84 21.76 3.75 -6.53
N ASP A 85 22.77 2.91 -6.25
CA ASP A 85 23.68 2.40 -7.25
C ASP A 85 22.99 1.55 -8.33
N PHE A 86 22.08 0.67 -7.89
CA PHE A 86 21.35 -0.22 -8.80
C PHE A 86 20.38 0.55 -9.71
N LEU A 87 19.72 1.57 -9.16
CA LEU A 87 18.75 2.39 -9.88
C LEU A 87 19.39 3.54 -10.65
N GLY A 88 20.69 3.77 -10.49
CA GLY A 88 21.40 4.90 -11.09
C GLY A 88 20.98 6.25 -10.50
N LEU A 89 20.65 6.28 -9.21
CA LEU A 89 20.20 7.44 -8.45
C LEU A 89 21.08 7.65 -7.21
N PRO A 90 22.39 7.84 -7.37
CA PRO A 90 23.28 8.03 -6.23
C PRO A 90 22.89 9.27 -5.43
N ALA A 91 22.86 9.14 -4.12
CA ALA A 91 22.55 10.22 -3.16
C ALA A 91 21.17 10.89 -3.36
N SER A 92 20.23 10.21 -3.99
CA SER A 92 18.85 10.69 -4.14
C SER A 92 17.83 9.61 -3.80
N VAL A 93 16.63 10.06 -3.41
CA VAL A 93 15.50 9.20 -3.09
C VAL A 93 14.28 9.61 -3.91
N SER A 94 13.40 8.68 -4.21
CA SER A 94 12.15 8.95 -4.92
C SER A 94 11.06 9.54 -4.03
N GLY A 95 11.17 9.38 -2.73
CA GLY A 95 10.22 9.88 -1.74
C GLY A 95 10.66 9.61 -0.32
N LEU A 96 10.02 10.30 0.61
CA LEU A 96 10.15 10.10 2.05
C LEU A 96 8.82 9.62 2.59
N GLU A 97 8.83 8.61 3.43
CA GLU A 97 7.68 8.15 4.16
C GLU A 97 7.74 8.75 5.58
N ILE A 98 6.67 9.46 5.96
CA ILE A 98 6.60 10.17 7.24
C ILE A 98 5.53 9.49 8.07
N TYR A 99 5.91 9.00 9.24
CA TYR A 99 5.01 8.44 10.22
C TYR A 99 4.59 9.52 11.22
N VAL A 100 3.30 9.55 11.55
CA VAL A 100 2.72 10.52 12.48
C VAL A 100 2.07 9.79 13.65
N ASP A 101 2.06 10.42 14.81
CA ASP A 101 1.52 9.82 16.05
C ASP A 101 0.00 9.71 16.03
N ASP A 102 -0.69 10.66 15.37
CA ASP A 102 -2.14 10.67 15.23
C ASP A 102 -2.57 10.66 13.76
N PRO A 103 -2.75 9.48 13.15
CA PRO A 103 -3.17 9.37 11.76
C PRO A 103 -4.56 9.93 11.45
N GLN A 104 -5.41 10.13 12.47
CA GLN A 104 -6.74 10.69 12.27
C GLN A 104 -6.70 12.19 12.00
N ASN A 105 -5.66 12.88 12.50
CA ASN A 105 -5.45 14.31 12.29
C ASN A 105 -4.56 14.62 11.09
N ILE A 106 -4.64 13.79 10.04
CA ILE A 106 -3.78 13.88 8.86
C ILE A 106 -3.84 15.25 8.15
N ALA A 107 -4.99 15.92 8.20
CA ALA A 107 -5.17 17.23 7.58
C ALA A 107 -4.24 18.30 8.18
N PHE A 108 -4.04 18.25 9.51
CA PHE A 108 -3.11 19.13 10.22
C PHE A 108 -1.67 18.88 9.75
N TYR A 109 -1.23 17.62 9.78
CA TYR A 109 0.13 17.26 9.37
C TYR A 109 0.39 17.58 7.90
N ARG A 110 -0.59 17.32 7.04
CA ARG A 110 -0.50 17.67 5.61
C ARG A 110 -0.26 19.16 5.40
N THR A 111 -1.00 20.01 6.12
CA THR A 111 -0.85 21.47 6.02
C THR A 111 0.51 21.93 6.52
N ALA A 112 0.96 21.39 7.65
CA ALA A 112 2.28 21.71 8.20
C ALA A 112 3.41 21.29 7.27
N ILE A 113 3.35 20.08 6.72
CA ILE A 113 4.35 19.56 5.78
C ILE A 113 4.32 20.34 4.47
N ALA A 114 3.13 20.61 3.91
CA ALA A 114 3.00 21.33 2.65
C ALA A 114 3.59 22.76 2.71
N GLY A 115 3.55 23.39 3.89
CA GLY A 115 4.14 24.70 4.11
C GLY A 115 5.68 24.72 4.09
N THR A 116 6.32 23.56 4.28
CA THR A 116 7.79 23.42 4.30
C THR A 116 8.37 22.82 3.02
N LEU A 117 7.51 22.29 2.14
CA LEU A 117 7.95 21.65 0.92
C LEU A 117 8.34 22.65 -0.17
N GLU A 118 9.38 22.33 -0.92
CA GLU A 118 9.71 23.02 -2.14
C GLU A 118 8.63 22.81 -3.22
N LYS A 119 8.52 23.74 -4.18
CA LYS A 119 7.45 23.73 -5.22
C LYS A 119 7.39 22.49 -6.11
N ASN A 120 8.47 21.74 -6.19
CA ASN A 120 8.61 20.51 -6.98
C ASN A 120 8.25 19.23 -6.18
N LEU A 121 8.02 19.34 -4.87
CA LEU A 121 7.65 18.23 -3.99
C LEU A 121 6.14 18.24 -3.71
N ARG A 122 5.58 17.06 -3.55
CA ARG A 122 4.16 16.88 -3.21
C ARG A 122 4.02 15.90 -2.04
N ALA A 123 3.21 16.28 -1.06
CA ALA A 123 2.80 15.39 0.00
C ALA A 123 1.54 14.64 -0.43
N PHE A 124 1.57 13.32 -0.27
CA PHE A 124 0.41 12.44 -0.44
C PHE A 124 0.15 11.77 0.89
N ASP A 125 -1.07 11.82 1.35
CA ASP A 125 -1.48 11.10 2.55
C ASP A 125 -2.13 9.75 2.21
N TRP A 126 -2.44 8.98 3.24
CA TRP A 126 -3.07 7.69 3.09
C TRP A 126 -4.51 7.78 2.54
N LEU A 127 -5.21 8.90 2.76
CA LEU A 127 -6.55 9.16 2.21
C LEU A 127 -6.47 9.32 0.68
N ASP A 128 -5.48 10.08 0.19
CA ASP A 128 -5.27 10.27 -1.25
C ASP A 128 -4.96 8.92 -1.94
N ARG A 129 -4.16 8.07 -1.31
CA ARG A 129 -3.82 6.73 -1.82
C ARG A 129 -5.00 5.77 -1.85
N ASN A 130 -5.90 5.87 -0.87
CA ASN A 130 -7.05 4.99 -0.73
C ASN A 130 -8.37 5.63 -1.18
N LYS A 131 -8.32 6.76 -1.89
CA LYS A 131 -9.50 7.53 -2.30
C LYS A 131 -10.55 6.70 -3.04
N SER A 132 -10.14 5.83 -3.95
CA SER A 132 -11.07 4.96 -4.68
C SER A 132 -11.79 3.98 -3.76
N PHE A 133 -11.08 3.41 -2.79
CA PHE A 133 -11.65 2.50 -1.79
C PHE A 133 -12.61 3.24 -0.86
N LEU A 134 -12.22 4.42 -0.37
CA LEU A 134 -13.08 5.24 0.49
C LEU A 134 -14.34 5.71 -0.23
N ASN A 135 -14.23 6.06 -1.52
CA ASN A 135 -15.39 6.39 -2.36
C ASN A 135 -16.32 5.18 -2.53
N ALA A 136 -15.79 3.98 -2.74
CA ALA A 136 -16.59 2.76 -2.83
C ALA A 136 -17.37 2.50 -1.54
N LEU A 137 -16.73 2.63 -0.37
CA LEU A 137 -17.41 2.52 0.93
C LEU A 137 -18.50 3.58 1.13
N ALA A 138 -18.26 4.81 0.67
CA ALA A 138 -19.26 5.87 0.76
C ALA A 138 -20.49 5.58 -0.13
N VAL A 139 -20.26 5.06 -1.32
CA VAL A 139 -21.35 4.62 -2.23
C VAL A 139 -22.11 3.46 -1.61
N GLU A 140 -21.43 2.44 -1.10
CA GLU A 140 -22.07 1.30 -0.44
C GLU A 140 -22.97 1.75 0.72
N ARG A 141 -22.48 2.62 1.59
CA ARG A 141 -23.26 3.18 2.69
C ARG A 141 -24.52 3.91 2.20
N ASN A 142 -24.40 4.71 1.14
CA ASN A 142 -25.52 5.46 0.59
C ASN A 142 -26.56 4.51 -0.04
N VAL A 143 -26.12 3.47 -0.74
CA VAL A 143 -27.01 2.45 -1.32
C VAL A 143 -27.73 1.68 -0.22
N MET A 144 -27.03 1.26 0.83
CA MET A 144 -27.64 0.58 1.98
C MET A 144 -28.68 1.46 2.68
N PHE A 145 -28.38 2.76 2.87
CA PHE A 145 -29.33 3.71 3.42
C PHE A 145 -30.60 3.85 2.56
N LEU A 146 -30.44 3.92 1.23
CA LEU A 146 -31.53 4.02 0.28
C LEU A 146 -32.42 2.77 0.32
N ILE A 147 -31.82 1.58 0.30
CA ILE A 147 -32.54 0.30 0.39
C ILE A 147 -33.32 0.21 1.71
N LEU A 148 -32.68 0.54 2.83
CA LEU A 148 -33.32 0.52 4.15
C LEU A 148 -34.52 1.48 4.19
N THR A 149 -34.34 2.69 3.68
CA THR A 149 -35.41 3.69 3.60
C THR A 149 -36.58 3.19 2.76
N LEU A 150 -36.31 2.55 1.62
CA LEU A 150 -37.34 1.96 0.75
C LEU A 150 -38.12 0.84 1.46
N ILE A 151 -37.43 -0.04 2.18
CA ILE A 151 -38.07 -1.11 2.96
C ILE A 151 -38.99 -0.54 4.04
N ILE A 152 -38.53 0.46 4.77
CA ILE A 152 -39.34 1.13 5.81
C ILE A 152 -40.58 1.78 5.19
N LEU A 153 -40.42 2.42 4.04
CA LEU A 153 -41.52 3.09 3.35
C LEU A 153 -42.58 2.07 2.89
N VAL A 154 -42.17 0.94 2.31
CA VAL A 154 -43.08 -0.15 1.93
C VAL A 154 -43.81 -0.74 3.14
N ALA A 155 -43.10 -0.95 4.24
CA ALA A 155 -43.69 -1.44 5.49
C ALA A 155 -44.73 -0.46 6.05
N ALA A 156 -44.43 0.84 6.02
CA ALA A 156 -45.37 1.88 6.45
C ALA A 156 -46.65 1.90 5.60
N PHE A 157 -46.54 1.80 4.28
CA PHE A 157 -47.70 1.69 3.42
C PHE A 157 -48.54 0.45 3.69
N ASN A 158 -47.92 -0.69 3.97
CA ASN A 158 -48.66 -1.91 4.31
C ASN A 158 -49.43 -1.75 5.63
N ILE A 159 -48.84 -1.10 6.64
CA ILE A 159 -49.53 -0.81 7.90
C ILE A 159 -50.72 0.13 7.69
N VAL A 160 -50.51 1.23 6.96
CA VAL A 160 -51.57 2.20 6.67
C VAL A 160 -52.73 1.51 5.89
N SER A 161 -52.42 0.70 4.89
CA SER A 161 -53.43 -0.02 4.11
C SER A 161 -54.25 -0.99 4.98
N SER A 162 -53.58 -1.73 5.88
CA SER A 162 -54.24 -2.63 6.83
C SER A 162 -55.13 -1.89 7.79
N MET A 163 -54.70 -0.73 8.31
CA MET A 163 -55.51 0.11 9.21
C MET A 163 -56.78 0.66 8.48
N ILE A 164 -56.61 1.12 7.25
CA ILE A 164 -57.76 1.62 6.46
C ILE A 164 -58.78 0.51 6.25
N MET A 165 -58.35 -0.72 5.93
CA MET A 165 -59.20 -1.88 5.75
C MET A 165 -59.95 -2.24 7.01
N LEU A 166 -59.27 -2.17 8.19
CA LEU A 166 -59.83 -2.48 9.51
C LEU A 166 -60.93 -1.44 9.89
N VAL A 167 -60.71 -0.19 9.60
CA VAL A 167 -61.69 0.88 9.84
C VAL A 167 -62.93 0.74 8.95
N ARG A 168 -62.74 0.37 7.66
CA ARG A 168 -63.81 0.15 6.72
C ARG A 168 -64.69 -1.07 7.02
N SER A 169 -64.10 -2.11 7.64
CA SER A 169 -64.83 -3.35 7.97
C SER A 169 -65.74 -3.19 9.21
N LYS A 170 -65.54 -2.11 10.00
CA LYS A 170 -66.32 -1.82 11.22
C LYS A 170 -67.49 -0.85 11.03
N ASN A 171 -67.64 -0.26 9.87
CA ASN A 171 -68.79 0.55 9.44
C ASN A 171 -69.70 -0.25 8.49
#